data_be8cd61e9b7f13a91da2e307f4769ea9
#
_entry.id   be8cd61e9b7f13a91da2e307f4769ea9
#
_cell.length_a   1.000
_cell.length_b   1.000
_cell.length_c   1.000
_cell.angle_alpha   90.00
_cell.angle_beta   90.00
_cell.angle_gamma   90.00
#
_symmetry.space_group_name_H-M   'P 1'
#
loop_
_entity.id
_entity.type
_entity.pdbx_description
1 polymer ?
#
loop_
_entity_poly.entity_id
_entity_poly.type
_entity_poly.pdbx_seq_one_letter_code
_entity_poly.pdbx_strand_id
1 'polypeptide(L)'
;RTLLCTSDTDRSAFGTGHFRIIDTDRLPGKAQSEQQSHSSDEERNAYIIFTSGSTGEPKGVPITRANLNAFYRAYSSLDWNLDEHDRMLQMFELTFDVSVVSLLYPLTLGAAVYTVGHQDVKHFKVFELLEKYQLTFATVTPSLLQLLSPYFDEINLPSLKYLGVSAEASQTELLERFRKSVPNATFINLY
;
A
#
# COMPACT_ATOMS: atom_id res chain seq x y z
N ARG A 1 -8.97 12.11 21.54
CA ARG A 1 -8.13 11.42 20.55
C ARG A 1 -8.31 9.91 20.69
N THR A 2 -8.31 9.18 19.59
CA THR A 2 -8.46 7.71 19.58
C THR A 2 -7.17 7.08 19.06
N LEU A 3 -6.70 6.03 19.73
CA LEU A 3 -5.58 5.20 19.30
C LEU A 3 -6.10 3.81 18.97
N LEU A 4 -5.66 3.28 17.84
CA LEU A 4 -5.81 1.87 17.49
C LEU A 4 -4.53 1.16 17.90
N CYS A 5 -4.64 0.13 18.72
CA CYS A 5 -3.50 -0.62 19.24
C CYS A 5 -3.75 -2.12 19.09
N THR A 6 -2.70 -2.88 18.84
CA THR A 6 -2.69 -4.33 19.00
C THR A 6 -2.27 -4.71 20.44
N SER A 7 -2.36 -5.97 20.79
CA SER A 7 -1.86 -6.48 22.08
C SER A 7 -0.37 -6.18 22.29
N ASP A 8 0.42 -6.15 21.21
CA ASP A 8 1.87 -5.98 21.24
C ASP A 8 2.30 -4.50 21.16
N THR A 9 1.35 -3.57 21.08
CA THR A 9 1.67 -2.15 20.99
C THR A 9 2.22 -1.62 22.32
N ASP A 10 3.44 -1.10 22.32
CA ASP A 10 3.98 -0.37 23.47
C ASP A 10 3.22 0.95 23.69
N ARG A 11 2.32 0.92 24.64
CA ARG A 11 1.45 2.06 24.97
C ARG A 11 2.19 3.21 25.65
N SER A 12 3.38 2.95 26.21
CA SER A 12 4.19 3.97 26.88
C SER A 12 4.74 5.03 25.90
N ALA A 13 4.89 4.67 24.62
CA ALA A 13 5.35 5.56 23.57
C ALA A 13 4.42 6.76 23.30
N PHE A 14 3.15 6.70 23.74
CA PHE A 14 2.15 7.74 23.44
C PHE A 14 2.01 8.82 24.51
N GLY A 15 2.84 8.79 25.56
CA GLY A 15 2.83 9.78 26.64
C GLY A 15 1.58 9.72 27.53
N THR A 16 1.38 10.76 28.36
CA THR A 16 0.32 10.83 29.37
C THR A 16 -1.00 11.44 28.86
N GLY A 17 -1.20 11.54 27.55
CA GLY A 17 -2.41 12.09 26.95
C GLY A 17 -3.65 11.23 27.22
N HIS A 18 -4.84 11.88 27.38
CA HIS A 18 -6.10 11.14 27.45
C HIS A 18 -6.48 10.61 26.04
N PHE A 19 -6.27 9.31 25.82
CA PHE A 19 -6.64 8.64 24.59
C PHE A 19 -7.74 7.61 24.87
N ARG A 20 -8.72 7.53 23.94
CA ARG A 20 -9.57 6.37 23.83
C ARG A 20 -8.77 5.29 23.08
N ILE A 21 -8.49 4.18 23.75
CA ILE A 21 -7.77 3.06 23.14
C ILE A 21 -8.79 2.07 22.60
N ILE A 22 -8.62 1.69 21.33
CA ILE A 22 -9.35 0.58 20.70
C ILE A 22 -8.33 -0.52 20.45
N ASP A 23 -8.52 -1.64 21.13
CA ASP A 23 -7.70 -2.82 20.93
C ASP A 23 -8.21 -3.59 19.71
N THR A 24 -7.40 -3.60 18.65
CA THR A 24 -7.81 -4.20 17.37
C THR A 24 -7.86 -5.72 17.42
N ASP A 25 -7.16 -6.36 18.36
CA ASP A 25 -7.18 -7.81 18.54
C ASP A 25 -8.48 -8.28 19.22
N ARG A 26 -9.21 -7.33 19.82
CA ARG A 26 -10.48 -7.58 20.54
C ARG A 26 -11.71 -7.03 19.81
N LEU A 27 -11.56 -6.60 18.56
CA LEU A 27 -12.70 -6.15 17.80
C LEU A 27 -13.65 -7.34 17.55
N PRO A 28 -14.98 -7.17 17.77
CA PRO A 28 -15.93 -8.21 17.44
C PRO A 28 -15.90 -8.50 15.94
N GLY A 29 -15.83 -9.77 15.56
CA GLY A 29 -15.65 -10.22 14.18
C GLY A 29 -16.81 -9.94 13.21
N LYS A 30 -17.87 -9.25 13.66
CA LYS A 30 -18.94 -8.68 12.84
C LYS A 30 -19.28 -7.30 13.39
N ALA A 31 -18.77 -6.28 12.75
CA ALA A 31 -19.32 -4.94 12.94
C ALA A 31 -20.74 -4.92 12.37
N GLN A 32 -21.73 -4.62 13.19
CA GLN A 32 -23.00 -4.11 12.66
C GLN A 32 -22.67 -2.75 12.04
N SER A 33 -22.66 -2.71 10.72
CA SER A 33 -22.47 -1.47 9.99
C SER A 33 -23.73 -0.63 10.14
N GLU A 34 -23.79 0.21 11.16
CA GLU A 34 -24.54 1.44 11.03
C GLU A 34 -23.80 2.26 9.98
N GLN A 35 -24.31 2.27 8.76
CA GLN A 35 -23.90 3.23 7.74
C GLN A 35 -24.26 4.63 8.27
N GLN A 36 -23.39 5.20 9.09
CA GLN A 36 -23.43 6.62 9.32
C GLN A 36 -23.00 7.28 8.01
N SER A 37 -24.00 7.77 7.27
CA SER A 37 -23.78 8.69 6.17
C SER A 37 -23.21 9.98 6.76
N HIS A 38 -21.89 10.03 6.93
CA HIS A 38 -21.22 11.29 7.21
C HIS A 38 -21.35 12.13 5.93
N SER A 39 -22.01 13.28 6.02
CA SER A 39 -21.94 14.30 5.00
C SER A 39 -20.47 14.54 4.71
N SER A 40 -20.05 14.19 3.50
CA SER A 40 -18.66 14.31 3.09
C SER A 40 -18.33 15.78 2.97
N ASP A 41 -17.73 16.35 4.01
CA ASP A 41 -17.04 17.62 3.88
C ASP A 41 -15.81 17.34 2.98
N GLU A 42 -16.01 17.52 1.69
CA GLU A 42 -15.02 17.20 0.65
C GLU A 42 -13.79 18.11 0.75
N GLU A 43 -13.92 19.26 1.37
CA GLU A 43 -12.83 20.22 1.57
C GLU A 43 -11.91 19.85 2.75
N ARG A 44 -12.34 18.94 3.63
CA ARG A 44 -11.47 18.47 4.72
C ARG A 44 -10.28 17.71 4.20
N ASN A 45 -9.14 17.95 4.85
CA ASN A 45 -7.94 17.16 4.58
C ASN A 45 -8.18 15.68 4.90
N ALA A 46 -7.89 14.82 3.92
CA ALA A 46 -7.82 13.38 4.10
C ALA A 46 -6.50 12.99 4.76
N TYR A 47 -5.40 13.56 4.28
CA TYR A 47 -4.05 13.37 4.85
C TYR A 47 -3.13 14.55 4.49
N ILE A 48 -1.96 14.59 5.14
CA ILE A 48 -0.87 15.51 4.83
C ILE A 48 0.41 14.68 4.73
N ILE A 49 1.09 14.75 3.58
CA ILE A 49 2.40 14.14 3.39
C ILE A 49 3.44 15.26 3.24
N PHE A 50 4.61 15.07 3.84
CA PHE A 50 5.70 16.02 3.76
C PHE A 50 6.65 15.66 2.63
N THR A 51 7.05 16.68 1.86
CA THR A 51 8.08 16.56 0.83
C THR A 51 9.32 17.37 1.24
N SER A 52 10.49 16.99 0.73
CA SER A 52 11.70 17.80 0.87
C SER A 52 11.52 19.12 0.13
N GLY A 53 11.40 20.23 0.87
CA GLY A 53 11.28 21.55 0.25
C GLY A 53 12.61 21.96 -0.41
N SER A 54 12.53 22.72 -1.52
CA SER A 54 13.70 23.28 -2.22
C SER A 54 14.57 24.20 -1.35
N THR A 55 14.02 24.69 -0.23
CA THR A 55 14.69 25.53 0.78
C THR A 55 15.33 24.73 1.92
N GLY A 56 15.26 23.41 1.89
CA GLY A 56 15.74 22.52 2.97
C GLY A 56 14.70 22.25 4.08
N GLU A 57 13.66 23.07 4.19
CA GLU A 57 12.59 22.84 5.16
C GLU A 57 11.49 21.96 4.54
N PRO A 58 11.04 20.89 5.23
CA PRO A 58 9.97 20.04 4.72
C PRO A 58 8.66 20.82 4.55
N LYS A 59 7.99 20.60 3.40
CA LYS A 59 6.67 21.16 3.12
C LYS A 59 5.59 20.11 3.26
N GLY A 60 4.58 20.40 4.12
CA GLY A 60 3.38 19.59 4.21
C GLY A 60 2.45 19.85 3.04
N VAL A 61 2.10 18.82 2.28
CA VAL A 61 1.14 18.85 1.17
C VAL A 61 -0.18 18.29 1.66
N PRO A 62 -1.20 19.15 1.91
CA PRO A 62 -2.51 18.68 2.29
C PRO A 62 -3.26 18.13 1.08
N ILE A 63 -3.85 16.96 1.24
CA ILE A 63 -4.72 16.34 0.25
C ILE A 63 -6.12 16.27 0.83
N THR A 64 -7.08 16.90 0.16
CA THR A 64 -8.47 16.90 0.59
C THR A 64 -9.16 15.58 0.24
N ARG A 65 -10.33 15.35 0.85
CA ARG A 65 -11.17 14.20 0.46
C ARG A 65 -11.62 14.29 -0.99
N ALA A 66 -11.90 15.49 -1.50
CA ALA A 66 -12.22 15.69 -2.92
C ALA A 66 -11.06 15.27 -3.84
N ASN A 67 -9.83 15.65 -3.49
CA ASN A 67 -8.64 15.23 -4.25
C ASN A 67 -8.50 13.70 -4.27
N LEU A 68 -8.61 13.07 -3.08
CA LEU A 68 -8.51 11.63 -2.96
C LEU A 68 -9.61 10.89 -3.74
N ASN A 69 -10.85 11.37 -3.66
CA ASN A 69 -11.98 10.82 -4.41
C ASN A 69 -11.80 10.98 -5.93
N ALA A 70 -11.29 12.13 -6.39
CA ALA A 70 -10.98 12.36 -7.80
C ALA A 70 -9.89 11.40 -8.28
N PHE A 71 -8.83 11.25 -7.49
CA PHE A 71 -7.76 10.29 -7.77
C PHE A 71 -8.30 8.86 -7.90
N TYR A 72 -9.13 8.38 -6.95
CA TYR A 72 -9.67 7.02 -7.00
C TYR A 72 -10.59 6.80 -8.19
N ARG A 73 -11.41 7.79 -8.56
CA ARG A 73 -12.21 7.72 -9.80
C ARG A 73 -11.34 7.58 -11.04
N ALA A 74 -10.29 8.39 -11.15
CA ALA A 74 -9.34 8.31 -12.25
C ALA A 74 -8.59 6.97 -12.28
N TYR A 75 -8.13 6.50 -11.12
CA TYR A 75 -7.42 5.23 -10.99
C TYR A 75 -8.31 4.03 -11.34
N SER A 76 -9.59 4.04 -10.91
CA SER A 76 -10.57 3.01 -11.26
C SER A 76 -10.95 3.03 -12.75
N SER A 77 -10.85 4.20 -13.44
CA SER A 77 -11.14 4.29 -14.87
C SER A 77 -10.04 3.67 -15.76
N LEU A 78 -8.94 3.21 -15.19
CA LEU A 78 -7.88 2.48 -15.91
C LEU A 78 -8.27 1.04 -16.25
N ASP A 79 -9.51 0.67 -16.01
CA ASP A 79 -10.09 -0.65 -16.37
C ASP A 79 -9.32 -1.83 -15.77
N TRP A 80 -8.99 -1.71 -14.47
CA TRP A 80 -8.37 -2.79 -13.72
C TRP A 80 -9.33 -3.97 -13.60
N ASN A 81 -8.87 -5.17 -13.89
CA ASN A 81 -9.60 -6.39 -13.55
C ASN A 81 -9.32 -6.77 -12.08
N LEU A 82 -9.80 -5.93 -11.15
CA LEU A 82 -9.59 -6.04 -9.71
C LEU A 82 -10.93 -5.95 -8.97
N ASP A 83 -11.10 -6.81 -7.96
CA ASP A 83 -12.31 -6.91 -7.15
C ASP A 83 -11.98 -7.26 -5.67
N GLU A 84 -12.99 -7.61 -4.89
CA GLU A 84 -12.88 -7.99 -3.48
C GLU A 84 -12.08 -9.28 -3.22
N HIS A 85 -11.81 -10.07 -4.25
CA HIS A 85 -11.02 -11.31 -4.13
C HIS A 85 -9.52 -11.06 -4.34
N ASP A 86 -9.14 -9.85 -4.74
CA ASP A 86 -7.75 -9.50 -4.97
C ASP A 86 -6.94 -9.34 -3.67
N ARG A 87 -5.66 -9.57 -3.78
CA ARG A 87 -4.69 -9.50 -2.70
C ARG A 87 -3.55 -8.60 -3.13
N MET A 88 -3.38 -7.50 -2.42
CA MET A 88 -2.48 -6.43 -2.82
C MET A 88 -1.36 -6.19 -1.82
N LEU A 89 -0.18 -5.88 -2.33
CA LEU A 89 1.01 -5.60 -1.52
C LEU A 89 1.04 -4.13 -1.10
N GLN A 90 1.29 -3.89 0.20
CA GLN A 90 1.69 -2.60 0.73
C GLN A 90 3.07 -2.72 1.39
N MET A 91 4.10 -2.16 0.74
CA MET A 91 5.49 -2.22 1.20
C MET A 91 6.13 -0.86 1.45
N PHE A 92 5.45 0.22 1.11
CA PHE A 92 5.97 1.58 1.20
C PHE A 92 5.74 2.18 2.59
N GLU A 93 6.68 3.02 3.02
CA GLU A 93 6.48 3.82 4.22
C GLU A 93 5.27 4.74 4.05
N LEU A 94 4.46 4.91 5.10
CA LEU A 94 3.25 5.74 5.06
C LEU A 94 3.54 7.24 4.84
N THR A 95 4.80 7.63 4.87
CA THR A 95 5.29 8.98 4.56
C THR A 95 5.39 9.25 3.06
N PHE A 96 5.28 8.22 2.20
CA PHE A 96 5.29 8.34 0.74
C PHE A 96 3.87 8.23 0.18
N ASP A 97 3.57 9.00 -0.84
CA ASP A 97 2.24 9.07 -1.50
C ASP A 97 1.81 7.76 -2.13
N VAL A 98 2.75 6.98 -2.68
CA VAL A 98 2.46 5.64 -3.23
C VAL A 98 1.85 4.69 -2.19
N SER A 99 2.13 4.90 -0.90
CA SER A 99 1.52 4.12 0.17
C SER A 99 0.01 4.32 0.26
N VAL A 100 -0.48 5.51 -0.08
CA VAL A 100 -1.90 5.85 -0.07
C VAL A 100 -2.66 4.97 -1.06
N VAL A 101 -2.10 4.79 -2.26
CA VAL A 101 -2.70 3.91 -3.28
C VAL A 101 -2.66 2.47 -2.84
N SER A 102 -1.49 1.98 -2.45
CA SER A 102 -1.28 0.56 -2.12
C SER A 102 -1.98 0.13 -0.82
N LEU A 103 -2.33 1.07 0.07
CA LEU A 103 -3.07 0.80 1.30
C LEU A 103 -4.58 1.03 1.14
N LEU A 104 -4.99 2.20 0.64
CA LEU A 104 -6.40 2.59 0.71
C LEU A 104 -7.21 2.13 -0.50
N TYR A 105 -6.62 2.11 -1.70
CA TYR A 105 -7.36 1.72 -2.90
C TYR A 105 -7.89 0.29 -2.82
N PRO A 106 -7.10 -0.74 -2.43
CA PRO A 106 -7.62 -2.09 -2.24
C PRO A 106 -8.82 -2.16 -1.29
N LEU A 107 -8.80 -1.37 -0.21
CA LEU A 107 -9.88 -1.36 0.77
C LEU A 107 -11.19 -0.80 0.17
N THR A 108 -11.11 0.09 -0.82
CA THR A 108 -12.31 0.57 -1.53
C THR A 108 -12.94 -0.51 -2.41
N LEU A 109 -12.17 -1.51 -2.82
CA LEU A 109 -12.64 -2.67 -3.58
C LEU A 109 -13.14 -3.81 -2.68
N GLY A 110 -12.91 -3.73 -1.35
CA GLY A 110 -13.12 -4.85 -0.43
C GLY A 110 -11.99 -5.89 -0.49
N ALA A 111 -10.91 -5.60 -1.21
CA ALA A 111 -9.76 -6.47 -1.38
C ALA A 111 -8.87 -6.53 -0.14
N ALA A 112 -8.03 -7.57 -0.04
CA ALA A 112 -7.09 -7.73 1.07
C ALA A 112 -5.78 -6.99 0.83
N VAL A 113 -5.24 -6.36 1.90
CA VAL A 113 -3.93 -5.70 1.89
C VAL A 113 -2.95 -6.51 2.72
N TYR A 114 -1.79 -6.80 2.15
CA TYR A 114 -0.69 -7.48 2.81
C TYR A 114 0.46 -6.51 3.05
N THR A 115 0.80 -6.30 4.30
CA THR A 115 1.79 -5.30 4.70
C THR A 115 3.13 -5.92 5.07
N VAL A 116 4.21 -5.19 4.80
CA VAL A 116 5.56 -5.51 5.26
C VAL A 116 5.78 -4.84 6.61
N GLY A 117 6.17 -5.61 7.62
CA GLY A 117 6.45 -5.10 8.97
C GLY A 117 7.72 -4.25 8.99
N HIS A 118 7.78 -3.32 9.94
CA HIS A 118 8.93 -2.40 10.07
C HIS A 118 10.26 -3.13 10.38
N GLN A 119 10.18 -4.28 11.05
CA GLN A 119 11.36 -5.09 11.41
C GLN A 119 11.72 -6.15 10.35
N ASP A 120 10.91 -6.31 9.32
CA ASP A 120 11.15 -7.27 8.27
C ASP A 120 12.30 -6.85 7.35
N VAL A 121 13.07 -7.82 6.87
CA VAL A 121 13.99 -7.60 5.76
C VAL A 121 13.15 -7.48 4.49
N LYS A 122 12.91 -6.24 4.06
CA LYS A 122 11.86 -5.85 3.09
C LYS A 122 11.83 -6.73 1.84
N HIS A 123 12.95 -6.96 1.17
CA HIS A 123 12.99 -7.72 -0.09
C HIS A 123 12.62 -9.20 0.09
N PHE A 124 13.05 -9.84 1.17
CA PHE A 124 12.65 -11.22 1.47
C PHE A 124 11.19 -11.31 1.87
N LYS A 125 10.71 -10.34 2.67
CA LYS A 125 9.32 -10.35 3.13
C LYS A 125 8.35 -10.09 1.99
N VAL A 126 8.67 -9.18 1.08
CA VAL A 126 7.86 -8.92 -0.12
C VAL A 126 7.72 -10.21 -0.93
N PHE A 127 8.82 -10.90 -1.19
CA PHE A 127 8.80 -12.14 -1.94
C PHE A 127 7.98 -13.23 -1.23
N GLU A 128 8.22 -13.44 0.08
CA GLU A 128 7.43 -14.38 0.89
C GLU A 128 5.92 -14.09 0.79
N LEU A 129 5.52 -12.82 0.88
CA LEU A 129 4.10 -12.44 0.80
C LEU A 129 3.53 -12.73 -0.59
N LEU A 130 4.26 -12.36 -1.66
CA LEU A 130 3.84 -12.59 -3.04
C LEU A 130 3.59 -14.07 -3.31
N GLU A 131 4.49 -14.93 -2.87
CA GLU A 131 4.42 -16.37 -3.10
C GLU A 131 3.39 -17.05 -2.18
N LYS A 132 3.55 -16.89 -0.86
CA LYS A 132 2.75 -17.59 0.15
C LYS A 132 1.27 -17.27 0.06
N TYR A 133 0.94 -15.99 -0.15
CA TYR A 133 -0.44 -15.53 -0.19
C TYR A 133 -0.96 -15.32 -1.60
N GLN A 134 -0.18 -15.68 -2.62
CA GLN A 134 -0.60 -15.60 -4.02
C GLN A 134 -1.14 -14.21 -4.38
N LEU A 135 -0.34 -13.15 -4.09
CA LEU A 135 -0.80 -11.78 -4.31
C LEU A 135 -1.08 -11.54 -5.79
N THR A 136 -2.07 -10.70 -6.06
CA THR A 136 -2.57 -10.43 -7.42
C THR A 136 -2.13 -9.06 -7.95
N PHE A 137 -1.79 -8.14 -7.06
CA PHE A 137 -1.28 -6.81 -7.39
C PHE A 137 -0.12 -6.45 -6.48
N ALA A 138 0.98 -5.99 -7.07
CA ALA A 138 2.10 -5.44 -6.33
C ALA A 138 2.64 -4.19 -7.02
N THR A 139 2.98 -3.17 -6.23
CA THR A 139 3.85 -2.08 -6.67
C THR A 139 5.18 -2.23 -5.95
N VAL A 140 6.27 -2.17 -6.72
CA VAL A 140 7.64 -2.34 -6.22
C VAL A 140 8.57 -1.26 -6.80
N THR A 141 9.75 -1.12 -6.20
CA THR A 141 10.80 -0.25 -6.75
C THR A 141 11.76 -1.06 -7.64
N PRO A 142 12.36 -0.45 -8.67
CA PRO A 142 13.43 -1.09 -9.46
C PRO A 142 14.57 -1.62 -8.60
N SER A 143 14.98 -0.88 -7.58
CA SER A 143 16.02 -1.30 -6.64
C SER A 143 15.68 -2.59 -5.89
N LEU A 144 14.41 -2.79 -5.52
CA LEU A 144 13.97 -4.04 -4.92
C LEU A 144 14.08 -5.21 -5.91
N LEU A 145 13.66 -5.02 -7.16
CA LEU A 145 13.83 -6.04 -8.21
C LEU A 145 15.29 -6.35 -8.46
N GLN A 146 16.16 -5.33 -8.41
CA GLN A 146 17.61 -5.55 -8.58
C GLN A 146 18.18 -6.43 -7.46
N LEU A 147 17.74 -6.25 -6.21
CA LEU A 147 18.13 -7.12 -5.08
C LEU A 147 17.64 -8.56 -5.26
N LEU A 148 16.47 -8.75 -5.87
CA LEU A 148 15.91 -10.08 -6.14
C LEU A 148 16.48 -10.72 -7.41
N SER A 149 17.22 -9.98 -8.24
CA SER A 149 17.65 -10.45 -9.56
C SER A 149 18.49 -11.74 -9.57
N PRO A 150 19.30 -12.08 -8.54
CA PRO A 150 19.98 -13.36 -8.48
C PRO A 150 19.03 -14.57 -8.35
N TYR A 151 17.80 -14.33 -7.87
CA TYR A 151 16.80 -15.38 -7.57
C TYR A 151 15.68 -15.44 -8.61
N PHE A 152 15.73 -14.69 -9.71
CA PHE A 152 14.64 -14.63 -10.68
C PHE A 152 14.26 -15.99 -11.27
N ASP A 153 15.24 -16.89 -11.44
CA ASP A 153 14.99 -18.23 -11.98
C ASP A 153 14.27 -19.15 -10.97
N GLU A 154 14.29 -18.80 -9.69
CA GLU A 154 13.60 -19.52 -8.61
C GLU A 154 12.21 -18.95 -8.33
N ILE A 155 11.94 -17.74 -8.81
CA ILE A 155 10.69 -17.00 -8.58
C ILE A 155 9.65 -17.39 -9.63
N ASN A 156 8.46 -17.83 -9.18
CA ASN A 156 7.33 -18.07 -10.06
C ASN A 156 6.02 -17.59 -9.40
N LEU A 157 5.51 -16.47 -9.88
CA LEU A 157 4.33 -15.78 -9.31
C LEU A 157 3.18 -15.70 -10.33
N PRO A 158 2.58 -16.84 -10.70
CA PRO A 158 1.53 -16.88 -11.74
C PRO A 158 0.22 -16.20 -11.33
N SER A 159 0.01 -15.96 -10.04
CA SER A 159 -1.19 -15.28 -9.52
C SER A 159 -1.14 -13.77 -9.73
N LEU A 160 0.03 -13.19 -9.97
CA LEU A 160 0.18 -11.75 -10.12
C LEU A 160 -0.46 -11.29 -11.43
N LYS A 161 -1.49 -10.44 -11.34
CA LYS A 161 -2.19 -9.83 -12.48
C LYS A 161 -1.49 -8.54 -12.93
N TYR A 162 -0.98 -7.76 -11.96
CA TYR A 162 -0.36 -6.47 -12.22
C TYR A 162 0.90 -6.27 -11.38
N LEU A 163 1.95 -5.79 -12.04
CA LEU A 163 3.18 -5.35 -11.40
C LEU A 163 3.42 -3.87 -11.70
N GLY A 164 3.14 -3.02 -10.74
CA GLY A 164 3.50 -1.60 -10.78
C GLY A 164 4.99 -1.42 -10.46
N VAL A 165 5.67 -0.57 -11.22
CA VAL A 165 7.04 -0.15 -10.94
C VAL A 165 7.02 1.36 -10.70
N SER A 166 7.54 1.81 -9.56
CA SER A 166 7.41 3.19 -9.12
C SER A 166 8.65 3.70 -8.36
N ALA A 167 8.68 5.00 -8.14
CA ALA A 167 9.64 5.75 -7.32
C ALA A 167 11.06 5.89 -7.89
N GLU A 168 11.46 5.12 -8.88
CA GLU A 168 12.80 5.16 -9.47
C GLU A 168 12.72 4.91 -10.97
N ALA A 169 13.74 5.36 -11.72
CA ALA A 169 13.84 5.05 -13.14
C ALA A 169 14.07 3.54 -13.35
N SER A 170 13.26 2.94 -14.20
CA SER A 170 13.31 1.50 -14.48
C SER A 170 14.29 1.17 -15.61
N GLN A 171 15.06 0.10 -15.44
CA GLN A 171 15.87 -0.48 -16.50
C GLN A 171 15.05 -1.55 -17.23
N THR A 172 14.84 -1.37 -18.52
CA THR A 172 14.02 -2.27 -19.33
C THR A 172 14.55 -3.72 -19.28
N GLU A 173 15.86 -3.89 -19.31
CA GLU A 173 16.49 -5.22 -19.24
C GLU A 173 16.17 -5.96 -17.94
N LEU A 174 16.16 -5.26 -16.80
CA LEU A 174 15.79 -5.85 -15.51
C LEU A 174 14.34 -6.33 -15.52
N LEU A 175 13.42 -5.52 -16.06
CA LEU A 175 12.01 -5.86 -16.16
C LEU A 175 11.76 -7.04 -17.10
N GLU A 176 12.44 -7.08 -18.25
CA GLU A 176 12.34 -8.20 -19.19
C GLU A 176 12.85 -9.52 -18.59
N ARG A 177 13.91 -9.48 -17.79
CA ARG A 177 14.37 -10.65 -17.05
C ARG A 177 13.33 -11.11 -16.03
N PHE A 178 12.75 -10.18 -15.26
CA PHE A 178 11.75 -10.51 -14.24
C PHE A 178 10.41 -10.98 -14.83
N ARG A 179 10.10 -10.62 -16.07
CA ARG A 179 8.87 -11.03 -16.76
C ARG A 179 8.65 -12.54 -16.75
N LYS A 180 9.73 -13.33 -16.80
CA LYS A 180 9.64 -14.80 -16.74
C LYS A 180 9.11 -15.31 -15.41
N SER A 181 9.40 -14.59 -14.32
CA SER A 181 8.97 -14.92 -12.96
C SER A 181 7.48 -14.60 -12.72
N VAL A 182 6.88 -13.74 -13.56
CA VAL A 182 5.50 -13.24 -13.43
C VAL A 182 4.73 -13.38 -14.75
N PRO A 183 4.51 -14.60 -15.22
CA PRO A 183 4.09 -14.89 -16.60
C PRO A 183 2.75 -14.24 -16.99
N ASN A 184 1.88 -14.00 -16.03
CA ASN A 184 0.54 -13.46 -16.25
C ASN A 184 0.42 -11.97 -15.94
N ALA A 185 1.49 -11.33 -15.44
CA ALA A 185 1.41 -9.95 -14.98
C ALA A 185 1.49 -8.93 -16.12
N THR A 186 0.61 -7.95 -16.06
CA THR A 186 0.76 -6.71 -16.83
C THR A 186 1.69 -5.76 -16.06
N PHE A 187 2.74 -5.29 -16.73
CA PHE A 187 3.69 -4.33 -16.16
C PHE A 187 3.16 -2.92 -16.36
N ILE A 188 3.24 -2.12 -15.30
CA ILE A 188 2.73 -0.76 -15.27
C ILE A 188 3.82 0.16 -14.73
N ASN A 189 4.16 1.19 -15.48
CA ASN A 189 5.03 2.25 -15.01
C ASN A 189 4.18 3.31 -14.30
N LEU A 190 4.42 3.48 -13.02
CA LEU A 190 3.73 4.44 -12.14
C LEU A 190 4.64 5.62 -11.77
N TYR A 191 5.64 5.92 -12.57
CA TYR A 191 6.57 7.03 -12.35
C TYR A 191 6.03 8.30 -13.01
#